data_b67c9dd60d8e4a83ed4ecd3a22ca8279
#
_entry.id   b67c9dd60d8e4a83ed4ecd3a22ca8279
#
_cell.length_a   1.000
_cell.length_b   1.000
_cell.length_c   1.000
_cell.angle_alpha   90.00
_cell.angle_beta   90.00
_cell.angle_gamma   90.00
#
_symmetry.space_group_name_H-M   'P 1'
#
loop_
_entity.id
_entity.type
_entity.pdbx_description
1 polymer ?
#
loop_
_entity_poly.entity_id
_entity_poly.type
_entity_poly.pdbx_seq_one_letter_code
_entity_poly.pdbx_strand_id
1 'polypeptide(L)'
;MVEQDEFIRVGTTLYKIVDQPLIDGGCVKKRIAWNSETLRQDYGKDRMATVPKYDGFCTVPDHVGYKPVVGKFLNLYEPIGHRPQEGSFPCIRSLVEHIFGEQYELGMDYMQLLYLYPIQKLPILLLVSEERNTGKSTFLNFLKAIFQDNVTFNTNEDFRSQFNSDWAGKLLIMVDEVLLNRREDSERLKNLSTTLSYKVEAKGKDRNEIGFFAKFVLCSNNEHLPVIIDAGETRYWVRKIERLQCDDTDFLQKLKDEIPAFLYHLQHRTLATKKERRMWFSPKQIETEALRKIICSNCNRLEIEMADLLLDIMAKMEMETVSFCLHDIIPLLLCSQVKAEKLQVRKVVQECWKLSPAPNGLTYTTYVYGGEGRYQPRKGVGRYYTVTKGLQESL
;
A
#
# COMPACT_ATOMS: atom_id res chain seq x y z
N MET A 1 -34.80 16.39 -26.40
CA MET A 1 -33.89 17.53 -26.11
C MET A 1 -32.49 17.04 -26.41
N VAL A 2 -31.80 17.66 -27.35
CA VAL A 2 -30.39 17.34 -27.64
C VAL A 2 -29.62 17.75 -26.40
N GLU A 3 -28.99 16.80 -25.73
CA GLU A 3 -28.05 17.08 -24.60
C GLU A 3 -27.01 18.06 -25.12
N GLN A 4 -26.96 19.23 -24.52
CA GLN A 4 -26.08 20.28 -24.97
C GLN A 4 -24.67 19.87 -24.53
N ASP A 5 -23.79 19.55 -25.49
CA ASP A 5 -22.37 19.20 -25.23
C ASP A 5 -21.73 20.16 -24.20
N GLU A 6 -21.18 19.60 -23.14
CA GLU A 6 -20.59 20.37 -22.06
C GLU A 6 -19.11 20.66 -22.33
N PHE A 7 -18.75 21.93 -22.34
CA PHE A 7 -17.37 22.38 -22.50
C PHE A 7 -16.90 23.16 -21.29
N ILE A 8 -15.63 23.02 -20.94
CA ILE A 8 -14.97 23.81 -19.90
C ILE A 8 -13.60 24.29 -20.40
N ARG A 9 -13.14 25.44 -19.94
CA ARG A 9 -11.79 25.92 -20.15
C ARG A 9 -11.02 25.95 -18.82
N VAL A 10 -9.90 25.27 -18.78
CA VAL A 10 -9.00 25.27 -17.60
C VAL A 10 -7.66 25.86 -18.04
N GLY A 11 -7.30 27.00 -17.46
CA GLY A 11 -6.19 27.80 -17.95
C GLY A 11 -6.39 28.17 -19.42
N THR A 12 -5.47 27.79 -20.28
CA THR A 12 -5.51 28.00 -21.72
C THR A 12 -6.13 26.83 -22.50
N THR A 13 -6.36 25.68 -21.88
CA THR A 13 -6.84 24.47 -22.55
C THR A 13 -8.35 24.35 -22.48
N LEU A 14 -8.98 24.12 -23.63
CA LEU A 14 -10.41 23.79 -23.75
C LEU A 14 -10.56 22.28 -23.60
N TYR A 15 -11.59 21.86 -22.88
CA TYR A 15 -12.00 20.45 -22.74
C TYR A 15 -13.45 20.28 -23.12
N LYS A 16 -13.75 19.19 -23.81
CA LYS A 16 -15.11 18.65 -23.98
C LYS A 16 -15.33 17.56 -22.95
N ILE A 17 -16.44 17.62 -22.22
CA ILE A 17 -16.88 16.54 -21.32
C ILE A 17 -17.72 15.59 -22.15
N VAL A 18 -17.30 14.34 -22.19
CA VAL A 18 -17.99 13.29 -22.98
C VAL A 18 -18.33 12.12 -22.07
N ASP A 19 -19.49 11.51 -22.31
CA ASP A 19 -19.88 10.27 -21.66
C ASP A 19 -19.33 9.10 -22.47
N GLN A 20 -18.21 8.52 -21.97
CA GLN A 20 -17.62 7.34 -22.61
C GLN A 20 -18.38 6.10 -22.15
N PRO A 21 -18.96 5.30 -23.10
CA PRO A 21 -19.64 4.07 -22.75
C PRO A 21 -18.67 3.03 -22.19
N LEU A 22 -19.14 2.27 -21.21
CA LEU A 22 -18.43 1.14 -20.60
C LEU A 22 -19.02 -0.19 -21.08
N ILE A 23 -18.28 -1.28 -20.91
CA ILE A 23 -18.65 -2.64 -21.34
C ILE A 23 -19.92 -3.13 -20.62
N ASP A 24 -20.14 -2.68 -19.40
CA ASP A 24 -21.29 -3.02 -18.56
C ASP A 24 -22.58 -2.24 -18.91
N GLY A 25 -22.53 -1.40 -19.95
CA GLY A 25 -23.62 -0.55 -20.39
C GLY A 25 -23.72 0.79 -19.64
N GLY A 26 -22.82 1.04 -18.66
CA GLY A 26 -22.71 2.34 -18.01
C GLY A 26 -21.92 3.35 -18.83
N CYS A 27 -21.82 4.58 -18.32
CA CYS A 27 -21.01 5.64 -18.91
C CYS A 27 -20.13 6.29 -17.86
N VAL A 28 -18.93 6.72 -18.27
CA VAL A 28 -18.02 7.51 -17.42
C VAL A 28 -17.73 8.85 -18.07
N LYS A 29 -17.82 9.94 -17.31
CA LYS A 29 -17.50 11.28 -17.81
C LYS A 29 -15.99 11.43 -17.99
N LYS A 30 -15.58 11.76 -19.22
CA LYS A 30 -14.19 12.06 -19.55
C LYS A 30 -14.01 13.46 -20.06
N ARG A 31 -12.89 14.08 -19.68
CA ARG A 31 -12.45 15.38 -20.17
C ARG A 31 -11.46 15.14 -21.31
N ILE A 32 -11.85 15.49 -22.52
CA ILE A 32 -11.00 15.38 -23.72
C ILE A 32 -10.54 16.77 -24.10
N ALA A 33 -9.23 16.96 -24.26
CA ALA A 33 -8.69 18.23 -24.77
C ALA A 33 -9.30 18.50 -26.15
N TRP A 34 -9.84 19.71 -26.32
CA TRP A 34 -10.59 20.07 -27.51
C TRP A 34 -10.00 21.30 -28.19
N ASN A 35 -10.13 21.38 -29.51
CA ASN A 35 -9.64 22.53 -30.26
C ASN A 35 -10.69 23.65 -30.24
N SER A 36 -10.26 24.88 -29.95
CA SER A 36 -11.12 26.05 -29.90
C SER A 36 -11.69 26.43 -31.29
N GLU A 37 -10.97 26.12 -32.36
CA GLU A 37 -11.44 26.36 -33.72
C GLU A 37 -12.54 25.36 -34.09
N THR A 38 -12.37 24.09 -33.75
CA THR A 38 -13.40 23.06 -33.92
C THR A 38 -14.70 23.45 -33.17
N LEU A 39 -14.58 23.96 -31.93
CA LEU A 39 -15.72 24.45 -31.17
C LEU A 39 -16.47 25.56 -31.92
N ARG A 40 -15.75 26.51 -32.51
CA ARG A 40 -16.34 27.62 -33.27
C ARG A 40 -16.99 27.16 -34.56
N GLN A 41 -16.41 26.16 -35.24
CA GLN A 41 -16.98 25.58 -36.46
C GLN A 41 -18.28 24.82 -36.18
N ASP A 42 -18.30 24.03 -35.12
CA ASP A 42 -19.44 23.16 -34.79
C ASP A 42 -20.61 23.93 -34.13
N TYR A 43 -20.29 24.93 -33.28
CA TYR A 43 -21.25 25.57 -32.37
C TYR A 43 -21.33 27.11 -32.54
N GLY A 44 -20.56 27.69 -33.44
CA GLY A 44 -20.53 29.15 -33.69
C GLY A 44 -19.58 29.92 -32.74
N LYS A 45 -19.31 31.18 -33.11
CA LYS A 45 -18.34 32.02 -32.38
C LYS A 45 -18.76 32.37 -30.95
N ASP A 46 -20.08 32.51 -30.74
CA ASP A 46 -20.62 32.97 -29.45
C ASP A 46 -20.53 31.87 -28.35
N ARG A 47 -20.44 30.59 -28.76
CA ARG A 47 -20.32 29.47 -27.82
C ARG A 47 -19.09 29.60 -26.91
N MET A 48 -18.00 30.13 -27.43
CA MET A 48 -16.76 30.29 -26.65
C MET A 48 -16.93 31.25 -25.45
N ALA A 49 -17.81 32.25 -25.57
CA ALA A 49 -18.09 33.20 -24.49
C ALA A 49 -18.82 32.55 -23.29
N THR A 50 -19.65 31.54 -23.57
CA THR A 50 -20.47 30.86 -22.57
C THR A 50 -19.74 29.71 -21.86
N VAL A 51 -18.55 29.30 -22.34
CA VAL A 51 -17.76 28.21 -21.72
C VAL A 51 -17.27 28.63 -20.33
N PRO A 52 -17.59 27.83 -19.27
CA PRO A 52 -17.05 28.06 -17.93
C PRO A 52 -15.52 28.05 -17.90
N LYS A 53 -14.93 28.95 -17.11
CA LYS A 53 -13.50 29.19 -17.07
C LYS A 53 -12.96 28.95 -15.66
N TYR A 54 -11.86 28.19 -15.58
CA TYR A 54 -11.17 27.88 -14.34
C TYR A 54 -9.68 28.20 -14.47
N ASP A 55 -9.05 28.62 -13.40
CA ASP A 55 -7.61 28.97 -13.41
C ASP A 55 -6.72 27.71 -13.47
N GLY A 56 -7.21 26.57 -12.97
CA GLY A 56 -6.46 25.32 -12.96
C GLY A 56 -7.28 24.16 -12.38
N PHE A 57 -6.59 23.03 -12.14
CA PHE A 57 -7.14 21.91 -11.43
C PHE A 57 -6.63 21.87 -9.98
N CYS A 58 -7.45 21.36 -9.07
CA CYS A 58 -7.05 20.99 -7.71
C CYS A 58 -7.57 19.60 -7.37
N THR A 59 -7.09 19.01 -6.28
CA THR A 59 -7.62 17.75 -5.73
C THR A 59 -7.87 17.95 -4.25
N VAL A 60 -9.12 18.18 -3.89
CA VAL A 60 -9.58 18.40 -2.51
C VAL A 60 -10.57 17.31 -2.15
N PRO A 61 -10.12 16.27 -1.41
CA PRO A 61 -10.97 15.14 -1.04
C PRO A 61 -11.91 15.53 0.09
N ASP A 62 -13.21 15.43 -0.18
CA ASP A 62 -14.28 15.62 0.80
C ASP A 62 -15.51 14.86 0.30
N HIS A 63 -16.15 14.06 1.16
CA HIS A 63 -17.32 13.29 0.80
C HIS A 63 -18.64 13.92 1.31
N VAL A 64 -18.56 14.66 2.39
CA VAL A 64 -19.73 15.26 3.06
C VAL A 64 -19.97 16.69 2.56
N GLY A 65 -18.88 17.47 2.47
CA GLY A 65 -18.91 18.86 2.03
C GLY A 65 -18.31 19.07 0.64
N TYR A 66 -18.46 18.09 -0.25
CA TYR A 66 -17.86 18.11 -1.59
C TYR A 66 -18.15 19.42 -2.35
N LYS A 67 -17.08 19.98 -2.94
CA LYS A 67 -17.17 21.16 -3.80
C LYS A 67 -16.54 20.85 -5.15
N PRO A 68 -17.31 20.93 -6.25
CA PRO A 68 -16.78 20.72 -7.60
C PRO A 68 -15.79 21.80 -8.02
N VAL A 69 -15.88 22.97 -7.40
CA VAL A 69 -14.98 24.11 -7.62
C VAL A 69 -14.52 24.68 -6.30
N VAL A 70 -13.21 24.79 -6.12
CA VAL A 70 -12.58 25.35 -4.92
C VAL A 70 -11.86 26.63 -5.32
N GLY A 71 -12.39 27.77 -4.88
CA GLY A 71 -11.97 29.09 -5.40
C GLY A 71 -12.25 29.18 -6.89
N LYS A 72 -11.20 29.26 -7.72
CA LYS A 72 -11.29 29.25 -9.19
C LYS A 72 -10.74 27.97 -9.83
N PHE A 73 -10.49 26.93 -9.03
CA PHE A 73 -9.92 25.67 -9.49
C PHE A 73 -10.99 24.59 -9.58
N LEU A 74 -10.99 23.82 -10.66
CA LEU A 74 -11.85 22.66 -10.83
C LEU A 74 -11.31 21.48 -10.01
N ASN A 75 -12.16 20.90 -9.16
CA ASN A 75 -11.78 19.77 -8.32
C ASN A 75 -11.75 18.48 -9.15
N LEU A 76 -10.62 17.79 -9.12
CA LEU A 76 -10.43 16.48 -9.77
C LEU A 76 -10.83 15.31 -8.87
N TYR A 77 -11.05 15.56 -7.57
CA TYR A 77 -11.63 14.54 -6.70
C TYR A 77 -13.09 14.37 -7.07
N GLU A 78 -13.53 13.12 -7.27
CA GLU A 78 -14.89 12.85 -7.73
C GLU A 78 -15.84 12.72 -6.53
N PRO A 79 -17.08 13.26 -6.62
CA PRO A 79 -18.09 13.03 -5.60
C PRO A 79 -18.46 11.55 -5.56
N ILE A 80 -18.81 11.03 -4.40
CA ILE A 80 -19.46 9.72 -4.30
C ILE A 80 -20.96 9.87 -4.59
N GLY A 81 -21.50 8.94 -5.41
CA GLY A 81 -22.91 9.01 -5.86
C GLY A 81 -23.94 8.61 -4.80
N HIS A 82 -23.48 8.07 -3.67
CA HIS A 82 -24.37 7.60 -2.60
C HIS A 82 -24.88 8.75 -1.74
N ARG A 83 -26.18 8.70 -1.42
CA ARG A 83 -26.82 9.64 -0.48
C ARG A 83 -27.06 8.91 0.83
N PRO A 84 -26.41 9.33 1.94
CA PRO A 84 -26.66 8.74 3.26
C PRO A 84 -28.14 8.78 3.63
N GLN A 85 -28.67 7.64 4.08
CA GLN A 85 -30.05 7.48 4.47
C GLN A 85 -30.15 6.54 5.67
N GLU A 86 -30.95 6.86 6.65
CA GLU A 86 -31.17 6.01 7.81
C GLU A 86 -31.70 4.63 7.38
N GLY A 87 -31.13 3.56 7.96
CA GLY A 87 -31.49 2.18 7.62
C GLY A 87 -30.62 1.16 8.32
N SER A 88 -30.85 -0.11 8.00
CA SER A 88 -30.04 -1.24 8.49
C SER A 88 -29.03 -1.68 7.44
N PHE A 89 -27.91 -2.26 7.89
CA PHE A 89 -26.82 -2.73 7.04
C PHE A 89 -26.24 -4.07 7.55
N PRO A 90 -27.05 -5.11 7.68
CA PRO A 90 -26.63 -6.39 8.26
C PRO A 90 -25.56 -7.09 7.43
N CYS A 91 -25.61 -7.03 6.09
CA CYS A 91 -24.61 -7.66 5.23
C CYS A 91 -23.25 -6.94 5.35
N ILE A 92 -23.25 -5.61 5.34
CA ILE A 92 -22.01 -4.83 5.55
C ILE A 92 -21.44 -5.09 6.95
N ARG A 93 -22.29 -5.12 7.98
CA ARG A 93 -21.86 -5.45 9.35
C ARG A 93 -21.20 -6.81 9.39
N SER A 94 -21.84 -7.84 8.82
CA SER A 94 -21.28 -9.20 8.76
C SER A 94 -19.94 -9.26 8.02
N LEU A 95 -19.79 -8.52 6.90
CA LEU A 95 -18.53 -8.45 6.19
C LEU A 95 -17.44 -7.78 7.03
N VAL A 96 -17.73 -6.65 7.68
CA VAL A 96 -16.77 -5.91 8.52
C VAL A 96 -16.39 -6.76 9.74
N GLU A 97 -17.34 -7.45 10.39
CA GLU A 97 -17.08 -8.40 11.47
C GLU A 97 -16.19 -9.54 11.00
N HIS A 98 -16.43 -10.09 9.81
CA HIS A 98 -15.61 -11.14 9.22
C HIS A 98 -14.16 -10.70 8.94
N ILE A 99 -13.96 -9.51 8.38
CA ILE A 99 -12.63 -8.97 8.05
C ILE A 99 -11.85 -8.56 9.30
N PHE A 100 -12.49 -7.92 10.27
CA PHE A 100 -11.80 -7.34 11.42
C PHE A 100 -11.93 -8.15 12.70
N GLY A 101 -12.86 -9.10 12.79
CA GLY A 101 -13.03 -9.99 13.94
C GLY A 101 -13.07 -9.23 15.27
N GLU A 102 -12.19 -9.59 16.18
CA GLU A 102 -12.03 -8.95 17.50
C GLU A 102 -11.67 -7.46 17.43
N GLN A 103 -11.18 -6.99 16.29
CA GLN A 103 -10.85 -5.59 16.03
C GLN A 103 -11.97 -4.87 15.25
N TYR A 104 -13.22 -5.34 15.33
CA TYR A 104 -14.37 -4.79 14.62
C TYR A 104 -14.51 -3.27 14.79
N GLU A 105 -14.44 -2.76 16.03
CA GLU A 105 -14.57 -1.33 16.30
C GLU A 105 -13.45 -0.49 15.69
N LEU A 106 -12.22 -1.04 15.63
CA LEU A 106 -11.11 -0.40 14.92
C LEU A 106 -11.36 -0.39 13.40
N GLY A 107 -11.94 -1.48 12.87
CA GLY A 107 -12.36 -1.58 11.47
C GLY A 107 -13.41 -0.54 11.12
N MET A 108 -14.41 -0.38 11.98
CA MET A 108 -15.43 0.65 11.82
C MET A 108 -14.85 2.07 11.90
N ASP A 109 -13.89 2.32 12.80
CA ASP A 109 -13.17 3.60 12.85
C ASP A 109 -12.34 3.83 11.58
N TYR A 110 -11.68 2.80 11.06
CA TYR A 110 -10.94 2.89 9.81
C TYR A 110 -11.85 3.31 8.65
N MET A 111 -13.03 2.68 8.51
CA MET A 111 -14.02 3.02 7.49
C MET A 111 -14.58 4.43 7.68
N GLN A 112 -14.88 4.84 8.93
CA GLN A 112 -15.35 6.17 9.25
C GLN A 112 -14.32 7.24 8.94
N LEU A 113 -13.04 7.00 9.24
CA LEU A 113 -11.94 7.91 8.94
C LEU A 113 -11.71 8.04 7.43
N LEU A 114 -11.81 6.96 6.66
CA LEU A 114 -11.78 7.03 5.19
C LEU A 114 -12.88 7.94 4.65
N TYR A 115 -14.07 7.85 5.23
CA TYR A 115 -15.24 8.58 4.75
C TYR A 115 -15.26 10.04 5.22
N LEU A 116 -15.08 10.31 6.53
CA LEU A 116 -15.21 11.65 7.09
C LEU A 116 -13.91 12.47 7.04
N TYR A 117 -12.75 11.80 7.07
CA TYR A 117 -11.45 12.46 7.14
C TYR A 117 -10.50 11.92 6.06
N PRO A 118 -10.81 12.09 4.77
CA PRO A 118 -10.07 11.46 3.67
C PRO A 118 -8.59 11.86 3.60
N ILE A 119 -8.18 12.96 4.21
CA ILE A 119 -6.77 13.39 4.29
C ILE A 119 -6.01 12.66 5.41
N GLN A 120 -6.70 12.13 6.43
CA GLN A 120 -6.07 11.45 7.56
C GLN A 120 -5.27 10.24 7.06
N LYS A 121 -3.99 10.14 7.42
CA LYS A 121 -3.18 8.96 7.12
C LYS A 121 -3.62 7.78 7.99
N LEU A 122 -3.72 6.61 7.37
CA LEU A 122 -4.12 5.36 8.02
C LEU A 122 -3.09 4.26 7.73
N PRO A 123 -3.04 3.20 8.54
CA PRO A 123 -2.16 2.06 8.29
C PRO A 123 -2.46 1.41 6.93
N ILE A 124 -1.44 0.76 6.37
CA ILE A 124 -1.59 -0.14 5.24
C ILE A 124 -2.36 -1.36 5.74
N LEU A 125 -3.58 -1.55 5.23
CA LEU A 125 -4.38 -2.72 5.56
C LEU A 125 -3.96 -3.87 4.64
N LEU A 126 -3.49 -4.98 5.23
CA LEU A 126 -3.06 -6.16 4.51
C LEU A 126 -3.90 -7.36 4.96
N LEU A 127 -4.70 -7.89 4.03
CA LEU A 127 -5.56 -9.05 4.24
C LEU A 127 -4.87 -10.30 3.67
N VAL A 128 -4.59 -11.28 4.50
CA VAL A 128 -3.88 -12.50 4.10
C VAL A 128 -4.73 -13.74 4.36
N SER A 129 -4.59 -14.74 3.51
CA SER A 129 -5.18 -16.07 3.67
C SER A 129 -4.55 -17.04 2.68
N GLU A 130 -4.25 -18.26 3.08
CA GLU A 130 -3.87 -19.34 2.16
C GLU A 130 -5.10 -19.93 1.45
N GLU A 131 -6.28 -19.78 2.05
CA GLU A 131 -7.53 -20.29 1.52
C GLU A 131 -8.15 -19.36 0.48
N ARG A 132 -8.94 -19.95 -0.41
CA ARG A 132 -9.81 -19.24 -1.35
C ARG A 132 -11.19 -18.98 -0.73
N ASN A 133 -12.00 -18.14 -1.37
CA ASN A 133 -13.35 -17.80 -0.93
C ASN A 133 -13.42 -17.24 0.50
N THR A 134 -12.48 -16.35 0.82
CA THR A 134 -12.37 -15.71 2.13
C THR A 134 -13.02 -14.32 2.18
N GLY A 135 -13.57 -13.80 1.08
CA GLY A 135 -14.18 -12.47 1.04
C GLY A 135 -13.20 -11.30 0.86
N LYS A 136 -11.88 -11.54 0.70
CA LYS A 136 -10.88 -10.47 0.49
C LYS A 136 -11.22 -9.61 -0.73
N SER A 137 -11.39 -10.22 -1.90
CA SER A 137 -11.75 -9.50 -3.14
C SER A 137 -13.14 -8.87 -3.05
N THR A 138 -14.08 -9.50 -2.32
CA THR A 138 -15.39 -8.92 -2.03
C THR A 138 -15.27 -7.64 -1.23
N PHE A 139 -14.38 -7.61 -0.23
CA PHE A 139 -14.12 -6.40 0.56
C PHE A 139 -13.49 -5.28 -0.29
N LEU A 140 -12.54 -5.61 -1.18
CA LEU A 140 -11.99 -4.63 -2.12
C LEU A 140 -13.08 -4.06 -3.05
N ASN A 141 -13.93 -4.93 -3.60
CA ASN A 141 -15.04 -4.51 -4.46
C ASN A 141 -16.09 -3.68 -3.70
N PHE A 142 -16.33 -3.98 -2.43
CA PHE A 142 -17.18 -3.18 -1.56
C PHE A 142 -16.58 -1.77 -1.34
N LEU A 143 -15.27 -1.66 -1.05
CA LEU A 143 -14.60 -0.36 -0.97
C LEU A 143 -14.68 0.42 -2.29
N LYS A 144 -14.52 -0.26 -3.42
CA LYS A 144 -14.70 0.33 -4.75
C LYS A 144 -16.14 0.80 -4.96
N ALA A 145 -17.12 0.05 -4.49
CA ALA A 145 -18.54 0.44 -4.58
C ALA A 145 -18.83 1.70 -3.76
N ILE A 146 -18.25 1.85 -2.56
CA ILE A 146 -18.43 3.04 -1.73
C ILE A 146 -17.75 4.26 -2.36
N PHE A 147 -16.45 4.18 -2.64
CA PHE A 147 -15.61 5.34 -2.99
C PHE A 147 -15.47 5.55 -4.51
N GLN A 148 -16.03 4.67 -5.31
CA GLN A 148 -16.20 4.77 -6.77
C GLN A 148 -14.89 5.15 -7.50
N ASP A 149 -14.87 6.27 -8.22
CA ASP A 149 -13.71 6.70 -9.01
C ASP A 149 -12.54 7.21 -8.19
N ASN A 150 -12.71 7.36 -6.87
CA ASN A 150 -11.61 7.71 -5.96
C ASN A 150 -10.76 6.50 -5.56
N VAL A 151 -11.02 5.33 -6.13
CA VAL A 151 -10.30 4.08 -5.88
C VAL A 151 -9.68 3.57 -7.17
N THR A 152 -8.43 3.09 -7.09
CA THR A 152 -7.76 2.38 -8.19
C THR A 152 -7.32 0.99 -7.76
N PHE A 153 -7.44 0.02 -8.69
CA PHE A 153 -6.81 -1.28 -8.56
C PHE A 153 -5.46 -1.25 -9.29
N ASN A 154 -4.43 -1.66 -8.60
CA ASN A 154 -3.07 -1.70 -9.12
C ASN A 154 -2.56 -3.14 -9.08
N THR A 155 -1.59 -3.42 -9.95
CA THR A 155 -0.83 -4.66 -9.97
C THR A 155 0.49 -4.51 -9.23
N ASN A 156 1.19 -5.62 -8.95
CA ASN A 156 2.54 -5.57 -8.39
C ASN A 156 3.53 -4.80 -9.28
N GLU A 157 3.31 -4.80 -10.61
CA GLU A 157 4.15 -4.11 -11.58
C GLU A 157 3.95 -2.60 -11.55
N ASP A 158 2.74 -2.11 -11.28
CA ASP A 158 2.46 -0.69 -11.15
C ASP A 158 3.28 -0.06 -10.03
N PHE A 159 3.53 -0.82 -8.93
CA PHE A 159 4.42 -0.37 -7.86
C PHE A 159 5.88 -0.20 -8.29
N ARG A 160 6.31 -0.84 -9.37
CA ARG A 160 7.66 -0.75 -9.94
C ARG A 160 7.76 0.29 -11.03
N SER A 161 6.65 0.68 -11.61
CA SER A 161 6.59 1.66 -12.70
C SER A 161 7.04 3.05 -12.22
N GLN A 162 7.71 3.78 -13.11
CA GLN A 162 7.96 5.22 -12.94
C GLN A 162 6.71 6.05 -13.21
N PHE A 163 5.81 5.54 -14.07
CA PHE A 163 4.56 6.20 -14.42
C PHE A 163 3.49 5.88 -13.36
N ASN A 164 2.98 6.92 -12.74
CA ASN A 164 2.16 6.83 -11.54
C ASN A 164 0.97 7.82 -11.58
N SER A 165 0.64 8.32 -12.75
CA SER A 165 -0.43 9.31 -12.96
C SER A 165 -1.82 8.81 -12.60
N ASP A 166 -2.05 7.50 -12.66
CA ASP A 166 -3.30 6.83 -12.33
C ASP A 166 -3.56 6.74 -10.82
N TRP A 167 -2.51 6.90 -9.99
CA TRP A 167 -2.63 6.96 -8.52
C TRP A 167 -2.96 8.38 -8.02
N ALA A 168 -2.74 9.35 -8.90
CA ALA A 168 -2.85 10.76 -8.55
C ALA A 168 -4.28 11.10 -8.11
N GLY A 169 -4.41 11.67 -6.92
CA GLY A 169 -5.71 12.11 -6.39
C GLY A 169 -6.64 10.99 -5.97
N LYS A 170 -6.18 9.72 -5.90
CA LYS A 170 -6.98 8.61 -5.39
C LYS A 170 -6.98 8.55 -3.88
N LEU A 171 -8.10 8.13 -3.29
CA LEU A 171 -8.27 7.88 -1.86
C LEU A 171 -7.68 6.54 -1.46
N LEU A 172 -7.95 5.51 -2.28
CA LEU A 172 -7.50 4.15 -2.05
C LEU A 172 -6.74 3.62 -3.26
N ILE A 173 -5.60 3.01 -2.99
CA ILE A 173 -4.83 2.20 -3.92
C ILE A 173 -4.95 0.77 -3.43
N MET A 174 -5.60 -0.08 -4.21
CA MET A 174 -5.89 -1.46 -3.84
C MET A 174 -5.11 -2.42 -4.73
N VAL A 175 -4.62 -3.51 -4.14
CA VAL A 175 -3.95 -4.60 -4.86
C VAL A 175 -4.58 -5.91 -4.43
N ASP A 176 -5.17 -6.61 -5.38
CA ASP A 176 -5.54 -8.00 -5.20
C ASP A 176 -4.35 -8.89 -5.59
N GLU A 177 -4.07 -9.92 -4.81
CA GLU A 177 -2.92 -10.81 -4.98
C GLU A 177 -1.55 -10.12 -4.90
N VAL A 178 -1.33 -9.30 -3.85
CA VAL A 178 -0.04 -8.66 -3.61
C VAL A 178 1.08 -9.66 -3.34
N LEU A 179 2.21 -9.47 -4.02
CA LEU A 179 3.46 -10.19 -3.78
C LEU A 179 4.64 -9.22 -3.98
N LEU A 180 4.97 -8.47 -2.95
CA LEU A 180 6.08 -7.51 -2.94
C LEU A 180 7.27 -8.11 -2.18
N ASN A 181 7.92 -9.07 -2.81
CA ASN A 181 9.04 -9.83 -2.26
C ASN A 181 10.40 -9.14 -2.41
N ARG A 182 10.45 -7.94 -2.99
CA ARG A 182 11.65 -7.11 -3.07
C ARG A 182 11.62 -6.04 -1.99
N ARG A 183 12.76 -5.80 -1.38
CA ARG A 183 12.88 -4.79 -0.32
C ARG A 183 12.55 -3.37 -0.83
N GLU A 184 12.94 -3.05 -2.07
CA GLU A 184 12.66 -1.76 -2.69
C GLU A 184 11.16 -1.48 -2.80
N ASP A 185 10.37 -2.50 -3.17
CA ASP A 185 8.91 -2.38 -3.30
C ASP A 185 8.27 -2.07 -1.93
N SER A 186 8.71 -2.80 -0.89
CA SER A 186 8.22 -2.61 0.49
C SER A 186 8.62 -1.24 1.05
N GLU A 187 9.85 -0.79 0.83
CA GLU A 187 10.29 0.54 1.24
C GLU A 187 9.52 1.65 0.51
N ARG A 188 9.28 1.49 -0.79
CA ARG A 188 8.46 2.42 -1.57
C ARG A 188 7.05 2.53 -1.00
N LEU A 189 6.40 1.40 -0.70
CA LEU A 189 5.07 1.35 -0.10
C LEU A 189 5.03 2.05 1.26
N LYS A 190 6.00 1.78 2.13
CA LYS A 190 6.16 2.43 3.44
C LYS A 190 6.32 3.95 3.30
N ASN A 191 7.16 4.40 2.37
CA ASN A 191 7.37 5.81 2.11
C ASN A 191 6.10 6.49 1.62
N LEU A 192 5.41 5.91 0.63
CA LEU A 192 4.15 6.43 0.10
C LEU A 192 3.05 6.51 1.17
N SER A 193 2.94 5.51 2.05
CA SER A 193 1.92 5.50 3.11
C SER A 193 2.00 6.70 4.05
N THR A 194 3.15 7.35 4.13
CA THR A 194 3.42 8.43 5.09
C THR A 194 3.73 9.78 4.46
N THR A 195 3.99 9.84 3.15
CA THR A 195 4.30 11.11 2.46
C THR A 195 3.08 12.02 2.37
N LEU A 196 3.30 13.33 2.37
CA LEU A 196 2.26 14.35 2.22
C LEU A 196 2.18 14.86 0.77
N SER A 197 3.24 14.71 0.02
CA SER A 197 3.29 15.09 -1.39
C SER A 197 3.99 14.01 -2.21
N TYR A 198 3.71 14.01 -3.48
CA TYR A 198 4.23 13.00 -4.40
C TYR A 198 4.43 13.59 -5.79
N LYS A 199 5.55 13.22 -6.44
CA LYS A 199 5.81 13.64 -7.82
C LYS A 199 5.12 12.70 -8.78
N VAL A 200 4.16 13.23 -9.53
CA VAL A 200 3.43 12.52 -10.57
C VAL A 200 4.17 12.65 -11.89
N GLU A 201 4.41 11.55 -12.55
CA GLU A 201 4.99 11.48 -13.87
C GLU A 201 3.99 10.83 -14.83
N ALA A 202 3.49 11.62 -15.79
CA ALA A 202 2.69 11.12 -16.89
C ALA A 202 3.56 11.03 -18.14
N LYS A 203 3.32 10.03 -18.98
CA LYS A 203 4.08 9.83 -20.22
C LYS A 203 4.04 11.10 -21.09
N GLY A 204 5.22 11.69 -21.35
CA GLY A 204 5.38 12.88 -22.18
C GLY A 204 4.98 14.21 -21.51
N LYS A 205 4.89 14.27 -20.18
CA LYS A 205 4.66 15.50 -19.41
C LYS A 205 5.71 15.69 -18.34
N ASP A 206 5.97 16.94 -17.98
CA ASP A 206 6.86 17.27 -16.87
C ASP A 206 6.30 16.74 -15.54
N ARG A 207 7.22 16.44 -14.62
CA ARG A 207 6.88 16.01 -13.27
C ARG A 207 6.22 17.11 -12.48
N ASN A 208 5.04 16.86 -11.96
CA ASN A 208 4.33 17.78 -11.07
C ASN A 208 4.21 17.19 -9.67
N GLU A 209 4.42 18.02 -8.64
CA GLU A 209 4.20 17.65 -7.27
C GLU A 209 2.73 17.89 -6.89
N ILE A 210 2.08 16.86 -6.36
CA ILE A 210 0.70 16.93 -5.88
C ILE A 210 0.60 16.45 -4.44
N GLY A 211 -0.45 16.87 -3.74
CA GLY A 211 -0.78 16.32 -2.42
C GLY A 211 -1.07 14.82 -2.51
N PHE A 212 -0.51 14.04 -1.58
CA PHE A 212 -0.72 12.60 -1.52
C PHE A 212 -1.45 12.21 -0.23
N PHE A 213 -2.64 11.71 -0.38
CA PHE A 213 -3.52 11.30 0.74
C PHE A 213 -4.01 9.86 0.60
N ALA A 214 -3.57 9.11 -0.41
CA ALA A 214 -3.98 7.73 -0.63
C ALA A 214 -3.63 6.82 0.56
N LYS A 215 -4.45 5.78 0.75
CA LYS A 215 -4.23 4.65 1.65
C LYS A 215 -4.13 3.39 0.83
N PHE A 216 -3.45 2.39 1.38
CA PHE A 216 -3.22 1.12 0.71
C PHE A 216 -4.06 0.03 1.37
N VAL A 217 -4.79 -0.73 0.55
CA VAL A 217 -5.49 -1.96 0.96
C VAL A 217 -5.02 -3.08 0.06
N LEU A 218 -4.37 -4.06 0.64
CA LEU A 218 -3.66 -5.12 -0.05
C LEU A 218 -4.26 -6.47 0.34
N CYS A 219 -4.42 -7.37 -0.62
CA CYS A 219 -4.83 -8.75 -0.38
C CYS A 219 -3.76 -9.71 -0.88
N SER A 220 -3.53 -10.80 -0.16
CA SER A 220 -2.60 -11.84 -0.59
C SER A 220 -3.13 -13.24 -0.26
N ASN A 221 -2.79 -14.21 -1.11
CA ASN A 221 -2.99 -15.63 -0.85
C ASN A 221 -1.74 -16.26 -0.20
N ASN A 222 -0.76 -15.46 0.20
CA ASN A 222 0.42 -15.89 0.93
C ASN A 222 0.39 -15.29 2.34
N GLU A 223 0.29 -16.12 3.38
CA GLU A 223 0.27 -15.69 4.79
C GLU A 223 1.67 -15.41 5.35
N HIS A 224 2.72 -15.90 4.71
CA HIS A 224 4.07 -15.86 5.25
C HIS A 224 4.92 -14.72 4.69
N LEU A 225 4.89 -14.51 3.37
CA LEU A 225 5.77 -13.56 2.68
C LEU A 225 5.04 -12.74 1.61
N PRO A 226 3.88 -12.13 1.89
CA PRO A 226 3.19 -11.28 0.90
C PRO A 226 3.94 -9.98 0.63
N VAL A 227 4.57 -9.44 1.68
CA VAL A 227 5.34 -8.18 1.70
C VAL A 227 6.46 -8.33 2.72
N ILE A 228 7.60 -7.70 2.48
CA ILE A 228 8.69 -7.67 3.47
C ILE A 228 8.33 -6.67 4.58
N ILE A 229 8.09 -7.18 5.78
CA ILE A 229 7.80 -6.38 6.98
C ILE A 229 8.88 -6.64 8.02
N ASP A 230 9.63 -5.59 8.36
CA ASP A 230 10.70 -5.67 9.33
C ASP A 230 10.18 -5.67 10.76
N ALA A 231 10.98 -6.19 11.67
CA ALA A 231 10.67 -6.12 13.09
C ALA A 231 10.61 -4.67 13.57
N GLY A 232 9.55 -4.34 14.32
CA GLY A 232 9.29 -2.98 14.80
C GLY A 232 8.58 -2.08 13.78
N GLU A 233 8.19 -2.60 12.61
CA GLU A 233 7.38 -1.84 11.67
C GLU A 233 5.97 -1.60 12.23
N THR A 234 5.49 -0.37 12.09
CA THR A 234 4.26 0.09 12.73
C THR A 234 3.23 0.66 11.75
N ARG A 235 3.49 0.52 10.46
CA ARG A 235 2.61 1.05 9.41
C ARG A 235 1.62 0.03 8.87
N TYR A 236 1.81 -1.26 9.17
CA TYR A 236 0.96 -2.34 8.67
C TYR A 236 -0.05 -2.79 9.71
N TRP A 237 -1.29 -2.94 9.25
CA TRP A 237 -2.34 -3.64 9.96
C TRP A 237 -2.66 -4.90 9.15
N VAL A 238 -2.20 -6.04 9.63
CA VAL A 238 -2.34 -7.32 8.94
C VAL A 238 -3.49 -8.10 9.56
N ARG A 239 -4.40 -8.57 8.72
CA ARG A 239 -5.50 -9.43 9.15
C ARG A 239 -5.44 -10.76 8.40
N LYS A 240 -5.44 -11.86 9.13
CA LYS A 240 -5.71 -13.18 8.56
C LYS A 240 -7.22 -13.32 8.41
N ILE A 241 -7.65 -13.70 7.19
CA ILE A 241 -9.07 -13.82 6.86
C ILE A 241 -9.39 -15.31 6.70
N GLU A 242 -10.34 -15.78 7.48
CA GLU A 242 -10.84 -17.14 7.42
C GLU A 242 -11.77 -17.34 6.21
N ARG A 243 -12.09 -18.58 5.88
CA ARG A 243 -13.01 -18.90 4.79
C ARG A 243 -14.44 -18.46 5.14
N LEU A 244 -15.16 -17.91 4.18
CA LEU A 244 -16.59 -17.67 4.31
C LEU A 244 -17.36 -19.00 4.45
N GLN A 245 -18.28 -19.06 5.38
CA GLN A 245 -19.08 -20.28 5.63
C GLN A 245 -20.12 -20.53 4.54
N CYS A 246 -20.55 -19.49 3.83
CA CYS A 246 -21.57 -19.56 2.79
C CYS A 246 -21.12 -18.75 1.57
N ASP A 247 -21.33 -19.31 0.39
CA ASP A 247 -21.09 -18.63 -0.88
C ASP A 247 -22.42 -18.05 -1.37
N ASP A 248 -22.54 -16.71 -1.34
CA ASP A 248 -23.71 -15.97 -1.78
C ASP A 248 -23.34 -15.14 -3.02
N THR A 249 -23.80 -15.57 -4.17
CA THR A 249 -23.51 -14.90 -5.46
C THR A 249 -24.04 -13.47 -5.52
N ASP A 250 -25.08 -13.15 -4.76
CA ASP A 250 -25.70 -11.82 -4.72
C ASP A 250 -25.16 -10.95 -3.58
N PHE A 251 -24.19 -11.46 -2.81
CA PHE A 251 -23.70 -10.77 -1.63
C PHE A 251 -23.16 -9.37 -1.93
N LEU A 252 -22.39 -9.21 -3.01
CA LEU A 252 -21.89 -7.88 -3.42
C LEU A 252 -23.03 -6.91 -3.75
N GLN A 253 -24.12 -7.38 -4.36
CA GLN A 253 -25.27 -6.52 -4.65
C GLN A 253 -25.98 -6.10 -3.35
N LYS A 254 -26.20 -7.03 -2.41
CA LYS A 254 -26.73 -6.72 -1.07
C LYS A 254 -25.88 -5.68 -0.34
N LEU A 255 -24.54 -5.81 -0.40
CA LEU A 255 -23.64 -4.82 0.15
C LEU A 255 -23.85 -3.43 -0.47
N LYS A 256 -23.97 -3.35 -1.81
CA LYS A 256 -24.19 -2.08 -2.53
C LYS A 256 -25.52 -1.42 -2.10
N ASP A 257 -26.56 -2.21 -1.92
CA ASP A 257 -27.88 -1.71 -1.55
C ASP A 257 -27.90 -1.13 -0.12
N GLU A 258 -27.03 -1.63 0.76
CA GLU A 258 -26.89 -1.16 2.14
C GLU A 258 -25.94 0.04 2.30
N ILE A 259 -25.17 0.46 1.27
CA ILE A 259 -24.21 1.57 1.37
C ILE A 259 -24.84 2.86 1.92
N PRO A 260 -26.02 3.30 1.48
CA PRO A 260 -26.64 4.52 2.00
C PRO A 260 -26.83 4.48 3.53
N ALA A 261 -27.31 3.35 4.05
CA ALA A 261 -27.53 3.14 5.47
C ALA A 261 -26.18 3.10 6.25
N PHE A 262 -25.19 2.44 5.69
CA PHE A 262 -23.86 2.38 6.28
C PHE A 262 -23.20 3.77 6.35
N LEU A 263 -23.27 4.56 5.29
CA LEU A 263 -22.70 5.92 5.29
C LEU A 263 -23.42 6.84 6.27
N TYR A 264 -24.75 6.71 6.39
CA TYR A 264 -25.52 7.43 7.43
C TYR A 264 -25.02 7.06 8.83
N HIS A 265 -24.84 5.77 9.09
CA HIS A 265 -24.28 5.29 10.35
C HIS A 265 -22.88 5.87 10.63
N LEU A 266 -21.97 5.86 9.63
CA LEU A 266 -20.62 6.43 9.78
C LEU A 266 -20.62 7.94 10.06
N GLN A 267 -21.62 8.69 9.57
CA GLN A 267 -21.76 10.12 9.89
C GLN A 267 -22.16 10.39 11.34
N HIS A 268 -22.98 9.50 11.93
CA HIS A 268 -23.58 9.71 13.26
C HIS A 268 -22.87 8.93 14.37
N ARG A 269 -22.07 7.96 14.02
CA ARG A 269 -21.30 7.16 14.98
C ARG A 269 -20.17 7.98 15.60
N THR A 270 -19.95 7.81 16.91
CA THR A 270 -18.77 8.34 17.60
C THR A 270 -17.60 7.36 17.38
N LEU A 271 -16.42 7.88 17.04
CA LEU A 271 -15.20 7.07 16.93
C LEU A 271 -14.92 6.39 18.28
N ALA A 272 -14.62 5.09 18.23
CA ALA A 272 -14.23 4.29 19.40
C ALA A 272 -12.80 4.60 19.85
N THR A 273 -11.95 5.09 18.92
CA THR A 273 -10.54 5.38 19.18
C THR A 273 -10.24 6.87 19.05
N LYS A 274 -9.14 7.29 19.68
CA LYS A 274 -8.59 8.65 19.56
C LYS A 274 -7.33 8.59 18.69
N LYS A 275 -7.00 9.71 18.08
CA LYS A 275 -5.76 9.85 17.31
C LYS A 275 -4.55 9.81 18.26
N GLU A 276 -3.83 8.69 18.26
CA GLU A 276 -2.63 8.52 19.08
C GLU A 276 -1.34 8.88 18.33
N ARG A 277 -1.36 8.78 17.00
CA ARG A 277 -0.19 9.04 16.16
C ARG A 277 -0.58 9.52 14.76
N ARG A 278 0.42 9.78 13.91
CA ARG A 278 0.21 10.26 12.53
C ARG A 278 -0.75 9.37 11.72
N MET A 279 -0.67 8.05 11.89
CA MET A 279 -1.53 7.07 11.21
C MET A 279 -2.76 6.66 12.03
N TRP A 280 -3.17 7.49 12.97
CA TRP A 280 -4.30 7.34 13.89
C TRP A 280 -4.07 6.31 14.98
N PHE A 281 -4.06 5.01 14.63
CA PHE A 281 -3.97 3.90 15.58
C PHE A 281 -2.56 3.72 16.15
N SER A 282 -2.47 3.34 17.43
CA SER A 282 -1.19 2.92 18.03
C SER A 282 -0.76 1.54 17.50
N PRO A 283 0.55 1.20 17.56
CA PRO A 283 1.03 -0.11 17.16
C PRO A 283 0.35 -1.26 17.91
N LYS A 284 0.06 -1.07 19.22
CA LYS A 284 -0.61 -2.08 20.04
C LYS A 284 -2.04 -2.37 19.57
N GLN A 285 -2.77 -1.35 19.09
CA GLN A 285 -4.14 -1.54 18.62
C GLN A 285 -4.22 -2.36 17.35
N ILE A 286 -3.23 -2.22 16.45
CA ILE A 286 -3.20 -2.90 15.14
C ILE A 286 -2.24 -4.10 15.11
N GLU A 287 -1.64 -4.44 16.24
CA GLU A 287 -0.81 -5.64 16.37
C GLU A 287 -1.68 -6.90 16.29
N THR A 288 -1.29 -7.84 15.45
CA THR A 288 -2.01 -9.11 15.23
C THR A 288 -1.04 -10.29 15.18
N GLU A 289 -1.55 -11.50 15.40
CA GLU A 289 -0.76 -12.72 15.22
C GLU A 289 -0.26 -12.85 13.78
N ALA A 290 -1.10 -12.51 12.79
CA ALA A 290 -0.72 -12.53 11.37
C ALA A 290 0.47 -11.62 11.07
N LEU A 291 0.51 -10.41 11.65
CA LEU A 291 1.66 -9.50 11.52
C LEU A 291 2.93 -10.13 12.11
N ARG A 292 2.82 -10.74 13.31
CA ARG A 292 3.95 -11.43 13.96
C ARG A 292 4.48 -12.59 13.12
N LYS A 293 3.59 -13.39 12.52
CA LYS A 293 3.97 -14.51 11.64
C LYS A 293 4.76 -14.02 10.41
N ILE A 294 4.31 -12.96 9.74
CA ILE A 294 5.03 -12.39 8.59
C ILE A 294 6.42 -11.88 9.01
N ILE A 295 6.52 -11.17 10.14
CA ILE A 295 7.80 -10.70 10.67
C ILE A 295 8.75 -11.87 10.97
N CYS A 296 8.24 -12.94 11.59
CA CYS A 296 9.04 -14.15 11.86
C CYS A 296 9.49 -14.83 10.56
N SER A 297 8.60 -14.96 9.56
CA SER A 297 8.95 -15.55 8.27
C SER A 297 10.02 -14.74 7.52
N ASN A 298 9.98 -13.42 7.63
CA ASN A 298 11.03 -12.57 7.07
C ASN A 298 12.38 -12.71 7.80
N CYS A 299 12.34 -12.93 9.12
CA CYS A 299 13.55 -13.24 9.90
C CYS A 299 14.14 -14.59 9.49
N ASN A 300 13.32 -15.62 9.37
CA ASN A 300 13.77 -16.96 8.97
C ASN A 300 14.41 -16.94 7.57
N ARG A 301 13.87 -16.15 6.63
CA ARG A 301 14.50 -15.99 5.31
C ARG A 301 15.91 -15.38 5.42
N LEU A 302 16.07 -14.32 6.20
CA LEU A 302 17.39 -13.71 6.40
C LEU A 302 18.35 -14.69 7.09
N GLU A 303 17.83 -15.48 8.02
CA GLU A 303 18.58 -16.53 8.69
C GLU A 303 19.15 -17.56 7.71
N ILE A 304 18.32 -18.09 6.80
CA ILE A 304 18.71 -19.03 5.75
C ILE A 304 19.78 -18.40 4.84
N GLU A 305 19.54 -17.18 4.33
CA GLU A 305 20.47 -16.49 3.45
C GLU A 305 21.83 -16.21 4.14
N MET A 306 21.82 -15.90 5.44
CA MET A 306 23.03 -15.72 6.24
C MET A 306 23.75 -17.06 6.46
N ALA A 307 23.00 -18.12 6.70
CA ALA A 307 23.53 -19.46 6.90
C ALA A 307 24.22 -19.95 5.62
N ASP A 308 23.53 -19.85 4.48
CA ASP A 308 24.06 -20.25 3.17
C ASP A 308 25.34 -19.46 2.81
N LEU A 309 25.34 -18.14 3.07
CA LEU A 309 26.51 -17.29 2.86
C LEU A 309 27.72 -17.75 3.68
N LEU A 310 27.52 -18.03 4.96
CA LEU A 310 28.60 -18.46 5.85
C LEU A 310 29.12 -19.87 5.50
N LEU A 311 28.21 -20.78 5.10
CA LEU A 311 28.58 -22.10 4.60
C LEU A 311 29.38 -22.00 3.30
N ASP A 312 29.02 -21.13 2.37
CA ASP A 312 29.74 -20.91 1.14
C ASP A 312 31.17 -20.38 1.42
N ILE A 313 31.31 -19.47 2.37
CA ILE A 313 32.63 -18.98 2.84
C ILE A 313 33.44 -20.14 3.42
N MET A 314 32.85 -20.94 4.32
CA MET A 314 33.53 -22.09 4.95
C MET A 314 33.97 -23.13 3.91
N ALA A 315 33.10 -23.43 2.94
CA ALA A 315 33.41 -24.38 1.88
C ALA A 315 34.53 -23.90 0.95
N LYS A 316 34.51 -22.63 0.52
CA LYS A 316 35.50 -22.08 -0.39
C LYS A 316 36.84 -21.80 0.27
N MET A 317 36.87 -21.58 1.58
CA MET A 317 38.06 -21.32 2.34
C MET A 317 38.56 -22.57 3.08
N GLU A 318 37.91 -23.72 2.91
CA GLU A 318 38.26 -25.02 3.53
C GLU A 318 38.40 -24.92 5.07
N MET A 319 37.38 -24.33 5.73
CA MET A 319 37.42 -24.07 7.16
C MET A 319 36.15 -24.52 7.87
N GLU A 320 36.26 -24.84 9.16
CA GLU A 320 35.20 -25.32 10.03
C GLU A 320 34.48 -24.18 10.79
N THR A 321 35.10 -23.00 10.84
CA THR A 321 34.59 -21.87 11.63
C THR A 321 34.83 -20.56 10.92
N VAL A 322 33.82 -19.65 10.98
CA VAL A 322 33.92 -18.27 10.46
C VAL A 322 33.63 -17.28 11.59
N SER A 323 34.49 -16.27 11.70
CA SER A 323 34.30 -15.15 12.62
C SER A 323 33.92 -13.88 11.85
N PHE A 324 32.98 -13.13 12.38
CA PHE A 324 32.47 -11.89 11.75
C PHE A 324 31.90 -10.92 12.79
N CYS A 325 31.94 -9.64 12.49
CA CYS A 325 31.10 -8.63 13.14
C CYS A 325 29.85 -8.38 12.31
N LEU A 326 28.81 -7.83 12.93
CA LEU A 326 27.54 -7.56 12.23
C LEU A 326 27.71 -6.67 10.97
N HIS A 327 28.70 -5.79 10.96
CA HIS A 327 28.98 -4.93 9.82
C HIS A 327 29.70 -5.63 8.66
N ASP A 328 30.33 -6.78 8.89
CA ASP A 328 31.03 -7.54 7.85
C ASP A 328 30.05 -8.34 6.97
N ILE A 329 28.98 -8.84 7.59
CA ILE A 329 27.97 -9.66 6.90
C ILE A 329 27.12 -8.84 5.91
N ILE A 330 26.81 -7.58 6.26
CA ILE A 330 25.91 -6.73 5.45
C ILE A 330 26.41 -6.54 4.00
N PRO A 331 27.69 -6.17 3.77
CA PRO A 331 28.21 -6.07 2.39
C PRO A 331 28.22 -7.40 1.65
N LEU A 332 28.44 -8.51 2.34
CA LEU A 332 28.44 -9.85 1.73
C LEU A 332 27.02 -10.26 1.31
N LEU A 333 26.03 -10.03 2.15
CA LEU A 333 24.61 -10.23 1.83
C LEU A 333 24.19 -9.38 0.63
N LEU A 334 24.69 -8.14 0.56
CA LEU A 334 24.40 -7.26 -0.57
C LEU A 334 24.95 -7.79 -1.91
N CYS A 335 26.12 -8.45 -1.89
CA CYS A 335 26.67 -9.14 -3.07
C CYS A 335 25.77 -10.27 -3.56
N SER A 336 25.06 -10.93 -2.63
CA SER A 336 24.03 -11.94 -2.94
C SER A 336 22.63 -11.33 -3.19
N GLN A 337 22.53 -10.01 -3.42
CA GLN A 337 21.28 -9.26 -3.62
C GLN A 337 20.34 -9.26 -2.40
N VAL A 338 20.83 -9.60 -1.23
CA VAL A 338 20.08 -9.57 0.02
C VAL A 338 20.42 -8.29 0.79
N LYS A 339 19.46 -7.39 0.91
CA LYS A 339 19.60 -6.16 1.72
C LYS A 339 19.15 -6.45 3.14
N ALA A 340 20.03 -6.28 4.11
CA ALA A 340 19.72 -6.43 5.51
C ALA A 340 20.27 -5.25 6.34
N GLU A 341 19.54 -4.88 7.38
CA GLU A 341 19.98 -3.88 8.35
C GLU A 341 20.69 -4.52 9.54
N LYS A 342 21.57 -3.75 10.17
CA LYS A 342 22.36 -4.20 11.32
C LYS A 342 21.48 -4.78 12.44
N LEU A 343 20.29 -4.21 12.66
CA LEU A 343 19.37 -4.68 13.70
C LEU A 343 18.81 -6.07 13.36
N GLN A 344 18.50 -6.33 12.09
CA GLN A 344 17.99 -7.62 11.61
C GLN A 344 19.05 -8.71 11.72
N VAL A 345 20.29 -8.43 11.24
CA VAL A 345 21.43 -9.33 11.37
C VAL A 345 21.69 -9.65 12.84
N ARG A 346 21.62 -8.64 13.74
CA ARG A 346 21.76 -8.84 15.18
C ARG A 346 20.71 -9.79 15.73
N LYS A 347 19.44 -9.64 15.34
CA LYS A 347 18.36 -10.53 15.78
C LYS A 347 18.62 -11.96 15.38
N VAL A 348 18.97 -12.23 14.13
CA VAL A 348 19.32 -13.57 13.67
C VAL A 348 20.45 -14.15 14.52
N VAL A 349 21.54 -13.41 14.68
CA VAL A 349 22.74 -13.90 15.39
C VAL A 349 22.48 -14.13 16.89
N GLN A 350 21.75 -13.20 17.55
CA GLN A 350 21.58 -13.25 19.02
C GLN A 350 20.31 -14.00 19.44
N GLU A 351 19.20 -13.86 18.70
CA GLU A 351 17.90 -14.44 19.09
C GLU A 351 17.67 -15.80 18.46
N CYS A 352 18.01 -15.99 17.16
CA CYS A 352 17.84 -17.27 16.47
C CYS A 352 19.02 -18.20 16.75
N TRP A 353 20.23 -17.78 16.47
CA TRP A 353 21.44 -18.60 16.67
C TRP A 353 21.98 -18.59 18.11
N LYS A 354 21.43 -17.73 18.98
CA LYS A 354 21.80 -17.60 20.39
C LYS A 354 23.29 -17.38 20.62
N LEU A 355 23.98 -16.76 19.67
CA LEU A 355 25.41 -16.49 19.77
C LEU A 355 25.68 -15.23 20.62
N SER A 356 26.70 -15.30 21.40
CA SER A 356 27.24 -14.15 22.16
C SER A 356 28.49 -13.59 21.50
N PRO A 357 28.64 -12.25 21.46
CA PRO A 357 29.84 -11.66 20.90
C PRO A 357 31.03 -11.87 21.81
N ALA A 358 32.26 -11.84 21.27
CA ALA A 358 33.48 -11.82 22.05
C ALA A 358 33.43 -10.74 23.16
N PRO A 359 33.92 -11.03 24.36
CA PRO A 359 33.76 -10.13 25.52
C PRO A 359 34.42 -8.75 25.30
N ASN A 360 35.51 -8.71 24.55
CA ASN A 360 36.28 -7.51 24.23
C ASN A 360 36.46 -7.36 22.71
N GLY A 361 36.86 -6.17 22.27
CA GLY A 361 37.29 -5.95 20.90
C GLY A 361 38.66 -6.61 20.66
N LEU A 362 38.64 -7.74 19.96
CA LEU A 362 39.81 -8.52 19.62
C LEU A 362 40.04 -8.51 18.11
N THR A 363 41.26 -8.82 17.69
CA THR A 363 41.59 -9.03 16.28
C THR A 363 41.04 -10.38 15.83
N TYR A 364 40.35 -10.40 14.70
CA TYR A 364 39.81 -11.60 14.07
C TYR A 364 39.99 -11.54 12.55
N THR A 365 39.80 -12.67 11.88
CA THR A 365 39.81 -12.74 10.42
C THR A 365 38.35 -12.74 9.92
N THR A 366 38.03 -11.76 9.12
CA THR A 366 36.77 -11.67 8.37
C THR A 366 37.03 -11.85 6.88
N TYR A 367 35.99 -11.95 6.10
CA TYR A 367 36.07 -12.19 4.67
C TYR A 367 35.34 -11.09 3.89
N VAL A 368 35.88 -10.72 2.73
CA VAL A 368 35.29 -9.78 1.79
C VAL A 368 35.18 -10.44 0.43
N TYR A 369 34.18 -10.06 -0.34
CA TYR A 369 33.98 -10.57 -1.69
C TYR A 369 34.96 -9.90 -2.64
N GLY A 370 35.87 -10.70 -3.23
CA GLY A 370 36.93 -10.22 -4.14
C GLY A 370 36.55 -10.26 -5.63
N GLY A 371 35.28 -10.56 -5.96
CA GLY A 371 34.82 -10.82 -7.35
C GLY A 371 35.05 -12.27 -7.81
N GLU A 372 34.48 -12.64 -8.95
CA GLU A 372 34.59 -13.98 -9.56
C GLU A 372 34.30 -15.17 -8.61
N GLY A 373 33.41 -14.97 -7.62
CA GLY A 373 33.04 -16.01 -6.67
C GLY A 373 34.10 -16.31 -5.60
N ARG A 374 35.14 -15.48 -5.45
CA ARG A 374 36.23 -15.68 -4.49
C ARG A 374 36.08 -14.77 -3.28
N TYR A 375 36.36 -15.34 -2.10
CA TYR A 375 36.47 -14.57 -0.86
C TYR A 375 37.95 -14.31 -0.54
N GLN A 376 38.23 -13.15 0.04
CA GLN A 376 39.54 -12.76 0.48
C GLN A 376 39.55 -12.52 2.00
N PRO A 377 40.51 -13.10 2.73
CA PRO A 377 40.61 -12.87 4.16
C PRO A 377 41.06 -11.44 4.44
N ARG A 378 40.48 -10.82 5.44
CA ARG A 378 40.79 -9.48 5.93
C ARG A 378 40.88 -9.50 7.45
N LYS A 379 41.89 -8.83 8.03
CA LYS A 379 41.94 -8.63 9.49
C LYS A 379 40.99 -7.51 9.90
N GLY A 380 40.13 -7.79 10.88
CA GLY A 380 39.24 -6.86 11.54
C GLY A 380 39.54 -6.77 13.03
N VAL A 381 39.06 -5.72 13.68
CA VAL A 381 39.10 -5.56 15.13
C VAL A 381 37.70 -5.23 15.62
N GLY A 382 37.20 -6.01 16.57
CA GLY A 382 35.85 -5.79 17.10
C GLY A 382 35.37 -6.91 18.01
N ARG A 383 34.12 -6.76 18.49
CA ARG A 383 33.42 -7.82 19.23
C ARG A 383 32.74 -8.73 18.22
N TYR A 384 33.47 -9.74 17.77
CA TYR A 384 33.00 -10.64 16.71
C TYR A 384 32.19 -11.82 17.29
N TYR A 385 31.43 -12.42 16.41
CA TYR A 385 30.72 -13.69 16.62
C TYR A 385 31.46 -14.79 15.87
N THR A 386 31.36 -16.02 16.34
CA THR A 386 31.95 -17.19 15.67
C THR A 386 30.87 -18.21 15.44
N VAL A 387 30.77 -18.71 14.20
CA VAL A 387 29.87 -19.76 13.79
C VAL A 387 30.67 -20.98 13.35
N THR A 388 30.20 -22.15 13.74
CA THR A 388 30.81 -23.45 13.36
C THR A 388 29.88 -24.12 12.33
N LYS A 389 30.45 -24.99 11.48
CA LYS A 389 29.73 -25.73 10.44
C LYS A 389 28.59 -26.57 11.01
N GLY A 390 28.77 -27.20 12.16
CA GLY A 390 27.76 -28.03 12.80
C GLY A 390 26.56 -27.27 13.39
N LEU A 391 26.66 -25.96 13.60
CA LEU A 391 25.50 -25.17 14.03
C LEU A 391 24.48 -25.00 12.87
N GLN A 392 24.94 -25.08 11.64
CA GLN A 392 24.12 -24.84 10.44
C GLN A 392 23.52 -26.11 9.86
N GLU A 393 24.05 -27.28 10.17
CA GLU A 393 23.42 -28.57 9.82
C GLU A 393 22.23 -28.90 10.73
N SER A 394 22.01 -28.12 11.80
CA SER A 394 20.90 -28.24 12.74
C SER A 394 19.78 -27.20 12.54
N LEU A 395 19.94 -26.27 11.59
CA LEU A 395 18.95 -25.27 11.16
C LEU A 395 18.26 -25.68 9.87
#